data_f73995b7a966e24e53728d87ca8e5c76
#
_entry.id   f73995b7a966e24e53728d87ca8e5c76
#
_cell.length_a   1.000
_cell.length_b   1.000
_cell.length_c   1.000
_cell.angle_alpha   90.00
_cell.angle_beta   90.00
_cell.angle_gamma   90.00
#
_symmetry.space_group_name_H-M   'P 1'
#
loop_
_entity.id
_entity.type
_entity.pdbx_description
1 polymer ?
#
loop_
_entity_poly.entity_id
_entity_poly.type
_entity_poly.pdbx_seq_one_letter_code
_entity_poly.pdbx_strand_id
1 'polypeptide(L)'
;VAVAKTVGTAEITAFNSARECGSMTLTVGSTAPAALEAPASGNRASLTDNMEIRQEIIRLINQTRKDNGVSELPVSEALMNAAQACSNRRYTWHHAPEESQAAADAGYPYGFGSNLTVFTGTADAAQRAVNNWINSPGHFETMIDPRCDCIGVGVTQYDGITYCYMFVGIPNSVNFYA
;
A
#
# COMPACT_ATOMS: atom_id res chain seq x y z
N VAL A 1 -6.30 -20.57 -6.38
CA VAL A 1 -5.08 -20.27 -5.60
C VAL A 1 -4.88 -21.41 -4.61
N ALA A 2 -3.70 -22.06 -4.63
CA ALA A 2 -3.34 -23.09 -3.69
C ALA A 2 -2.46 -22.46 -2.58
N VAL A 3 -2.86 -22.64 -1.32
CA VAL A 3 -2.12 -22.15 -0.15
C VAL A 3 -1.55 -23.35 0.61
N ALA A 4 -0.22 -23.42 0.72
CA ALA A 4 0.44 -24.46 1.52
C ALA A 4 0.35 -24.09 3.02
N LYS A 5 -0.21 -24.99 3.83
CA LYS A 5 -0.36 -24.82 5.28
C LYS A 5 0.71 -25.53 6.12
N THR A 6 1.51 -26.38 5.49
CA THR A 6 2.56 -27.17 6.17
C THR A 6 3.75 -27.37 5.25
N VAL A 7 4.89 -27.69 5.85
CA VAL A 7 6.11 -28.10 5.14
C VAL A 7 5.85 -29.45 4.46
N GLY A 8 6.23 -29.58 3.21
CA GLY A 8 6.06 -30.81 2.46
C GLY A 8 6.23 -30.64 0.96
N THR A 9 6.09 -31.75 0.23
CA THR A 9 6.12 -31.75 -1.23
C THR A 9 4.73 -32.13 -1.74
N ALA A 10 4.20 -31.36 -2.69
CA ALA A 10 2.95 -31.65 -3.36
C ALA A 10 3.15 -31.69 -4.87
N GLU A 11 2.56 -32.66 -5.55
CA GLU A 11 2.45 -32.68 -6.98
C GLU A 11 1.12 -32.03 -7.39
N ILE A 12 1.21 -31.05 -8.26
CA ILE A 12 0.04 -30.35 -8.80
C ILE A 12 -0.10 -30.77 -10.26
N THR A 13 -1.19 -31.43 -10.60
CA THR A 13 -1.51 -31.82 -11.96
C THR A 13 -2.67 -30.98 -12.49
N ALA A 14 -2.45 -30.32 -13.63
CA ALA A 14 -3.49 -29.56 -14.32
C ALA A 14 -3.90 -30.27 -15.60
N PHE A 15 -5.19 -30.30 -15.87
CA PHE A 15 -5.77 -30.85 -17.09
C PHE A 15 -6.45 -29.75 -17.91
N ASN A 16 -6.27 -29.77 -19.22
CA ASN A 16 -7.08 -28.96 -20.13
C ASN A 16 -8.32 -29.73 -20.62
N SER A 17 -9.17 -29.09 -21.41
CA SER A 17 -10.38 -29.68 -21.97
C SER A 17 -10.11 -30.85 -22.94
N ALA A 18 -8.88 -30.97 -23.44
CA ALA A 18 -8.43 -32.08 -24.31
C ALA A 18 -7.81 -33.25 -23.52
N ARG A 19 -7.84 -33.21 -22.18
CA ARG A 19 -7.22 -34.19 -21.26
C ARG A 19 -5.69 -34.28 -21.34
N GLU A 20 -5.04 -33.28 -21.91
CA GLU A 20 -3.59 -33.13 -21.78
C GLU A 20 -3.28 -32.65 -20.36
N CYS A 21 -2.32 -33.30 -19.70
CA CYS A 21 -1.92 -32.97 -18.35
C CYS A 21 -0.49 -32.42 -18.31
N GLY A 22 -0.30 -31.41 -17.49
CA GLY A 22 1.02 -30.97 -17.02
C GLY A 22 1.09 -31.15 -15.53
N SER A 23 2.18 -31.69 -15.01
CA SER A 23 2.42 -31.74 -13.57
C SER A 23 3.62 -30.90 -13.18
N MET A 24 3.54 -30.31 -12.00
CA MET A 24 4.67 -29.63 -11.36
C MET A 24 4.76 -30.04 -9.90
N THR A 25 5.96 -30.22 -9.42
CA THR A 25 6.21 -30.53 -8.01
C THR A 25 6.47 -29.23 -7.26
N LEU A 26 5.63 -28.95 -6.27
CA LEU A 26 5.82 -27.85 -5.34
C LEU A 26 6.41 -28.38 -4.05
N THR A 27 7.63 -27.96 -3.71
CA THR A 27 8.26 -28.30 -2.43
C THR A 27 8.24 -27.08 -1.51
N VAL A 28 7.59 -27.23 -0.35
CA VAL A 28 7.61 -26.24 0.71
C VAL A 28 8.59 -26.72 1.78
N GLY A 29 9.78 -26.12 1.79
CA GLY A 29 10.83 -26.46 2.74
C GLY A 29 10.76 -25.67 4.04
N SER A 30 11.24 -26.27 5.13
CA SER A 30 11.35 -25.65 6.47
C SER A 30 12.68 -24.89 6.65
N THR A 31 13.32 -24.44 5.63
CA THR A 31 14.49 -23.57 5.82
C THR A 31 14.02 -22.14 5.96
N ALA A 32 14.42 -21.49 7.07
CA ALA A 32 14.48 -20.03 7.11
C ALA A 32 15.09 -19.55 5.79
N PRO A 33 14.57 -18.50 5.18
CA PRO A 33 15.03 -18.08 3.87
C PRO A 33 16.54 -17.88 3.94
N ALA A 34 17.30 -18.76 3.29
CA ALA A 34 18.67 -18.46 2.96
C ALA A 34 18.60 -17.15 2.17
N ALA A 35 19.30 -16.15 2.65
CA ALA A 35 19.42 -14.88 1.97
C ALA A 35 19.71 -15.18 0.51
N LEU A 36 18.78 -14.86 -0.39
CA LEU A 36 19.07 -14.83 -1.80
C LEU A 36 20.17 -13.80 -1.97
N GLU A 37 21.39 -14.29 -2.23
CA GLU A 37 22.49 -13.45 -2.63
C GLU A 37 22.02 -12.64 -3.84
N ALA A 38 21.87 -11.34 -3.60
CA ALA A 38 21.52 -10.39 -4.64
C ALA A 38 22.62 -10.43 -5.71
N PRO A 39 22.29 -10.44 -7.01
CA PRO A 39 23.29 -10.21 -8.03
C PRO A 39 23.95 -8.87 -7.78
N ALA A 40 25.27 -8.89 -7.78
CA ALA A 40 26.12 -7.76 -7.47
C ALA A 40 25.80 -6.55 -8.35
N SER A 41 25.80 -5.40 -7.69
CA SER A 41 26.09 -4.07 -8.25
C SER A 41 25.14 -3.53 -9.31
N GLY A 42 24.16 -2.86 -8.84
CA GLY A 42 23.48 -1.72 -9.42
C GLY A 42 22.72 -1.09 -8.26
N ASN A 43 22.88 0.20 -8.06
CA ASN A 43 22.36 0.98 -6.95
C ASN A 43 20.81 0.91 -6.87
N ARG A 44 20.28 -0.28 -6.57
CA ARG A 44 18.89 -0.44 -6.14
C ARG A 44 18.85 0.08 -4.72
N ALA A 45 18.47 1.35 -4.58
CA ALA A 45 17.93 1.80 -3.32
C ALA A 45 16.87 0.75 -2.93
N SER A 46 17.08 0.05 -1.82
CA SER A 46 16.12 -0.93 -1.34
C SER A 46 14.79 -0.19 -1.20
N LEU A 47 13.73 -0.70 -1.80
CA LEU A 47 12.38 -0.26 -1.51
C LEU A 47 12.12 -0.67 -0.05
N THR A 48 12.64 0.11 0.88
CA THR A 48 12.39 -0.09 2.30
C THR A 48 10.90 0.14 2.49
N ASP A 49 10.29 -0.66 3.32
CA ASP A 49 8.86 -0.57 3.63
C ASP A 49 8.48 0.76 4.30
N ASN A 50 9.46 1.56 4.72
CA ASN A 50 9.31 2.87 5.36
C ASN A 50 8.23 2.88 6.45
N MET A 51 8.05 1.77 7.17
CA MET A 51 6.94 1.60 8.11
C MET A 51 6.92 2.68 9.19
N GLU A 52 8.08 3.10 9.69
CA GLU A 52 8.18 4.16 10.69
C GLU A 52 7.63 5.49 10.15
N ILE A 53 7.96 5.84 8.90
CA ILE A 53 7.47 7.05 8.24
C ILE A 53 5.95 6.94 8.03
N ARG A 54 5.47 5.78 7.60
CA ARG A 54 4.04 5.52 7.36
C ARG A 54 3.23 5.66 8.65
N GLN A 55 3.71 5.11 9.74
CA GLN A 55 3.07 5.21 11.06
C GLN A 55 3.07 6.65 11.58
N GLU A 56 4.16 7.38 11.38
CA GLU A 56 4.24 8.79 11.79
C GLU A 56 3.29 9.66 10.96
N ILE A 57 3.14 9.42 9.65
CA ILE A 57 2.14 10.09 8.82
C ILE A 57 0.73 9.85 9.39
N ILE A 58 0.38 8.61 9.71
CA ILE A 58 -0.92 8.25 10.28
C ILE A 58 -1.15 8.98 11.60
N ARG A 59 -0.15 9.01 12.47
CA ARG A 59 -0.22 9.72 13.76
C ARG A 59 -0.49 11.21 13.56
N LEU A 60 0.22 11.85 12.64
CA LEU A 60 0.07 13.28 12.32
C LEU A 60 -1.31 13.58 11.71
N ILE A 61 -1.80 12.72 10.83
CA ILE A 61 -3.14 12.84 10.26
C ILE A 61 -4.20 12.72 11.35
N ASN A 62 -4.09 11.72 12.21
CA ASN A 62 -5.03 11.54 13.32
C ASN A 62 -5.00 12.70 14.32
N GLN A 63 -3.82 13.27 14.57
CA GLN A 63 -3.74 14.50 15.34
C GLN A 63 -4.47 15.66 14.64
N THR A 64 -4.25 15.83 13.33
CA THR A 64 -4.96 16.87 12.53
C THR A 64 -6.47 16.64 12.57
N ARG A 65 -6.95 15.42 12.44
CA ARG A 65 -8.37 15.08 12.56
C ARG A 65 -8.93 15.48 13.91
N LYS A 66 -8.27 15.10 14.99
CA LYS A 66 -8.65 15.44 16.37
C LYS A 66 -8.72 16.95 16.58
N ASP A 67 -7.73 17.69 16.10
CA ASP A 67 -7.66 19.14 16.21
C ASP A 67 -8.80 19.84 15.45
N ASN A 68 -9.40 19.15 14.48
CA ASN A 68 -10.56 19.61 13.71
C ASN A 68 -11.89 18.96 14.16
N GLY A 69 -11.91 18.29 15.31
CA GLY A 69 -13.13 17.72 15.90
C GLY A 69 -13.66 16.47 15.18
N VAL A 70 -12.80 15.78 14.41
CA VAL A 70 -13.14 14.57 13.68
C VAL A 70 -12.47 13.36 14.35
N SER A 71 -13.13 12.20 14.34
CA SER A 71 -12.61 10.97 14.95
C SER A 71 -11.31 10.51 14.30
N GLU A 72 -10.39 9.99 15.12
CA GLU A 72 -9.20 9.27 14.64
C GLU A 72 -9.60 8.04 13.82
N LEU A 73 -8.75 7.67 12.87
CA LEU A 73 -8.95 6.52 11.99
C LEU A 73 -8.05 5.35 12.41
N PRO A 74 -8.62 4.16 12.64
CA PRO A 74 -7.83 2.95 12.79
C PRO A 74 -7.15 2.58 11.47
N VAL A 75 -6.02 1.87 11.58
CA VAL A 75 -5.26 1.40 10.42
C VAL A 75 -6.01 0.25 9.73
N SER A 76 -6.13 0.33 8.41
CA SER A 76 -6.57 -0.77 7.55
C SER A 76 -5.36 -1.42 6.87
N GLU A 77 -5.10 -2.69 7.12
CA GLU A 77 -4.02 -3.43 6.48
C GLU A 77 -4.19 -3.45 4.95
N ALA A 78 -5.41 -3.63 4.46
CA ALA A 78 -5.71 -3.60 3.03
C ALA A 78 -5.34 -2.24 2.41
N LEU A 79 -5.75 -1.13 3.02
CA LEU A 79 -5.40 0.21 2.53
C LEU A 79 -3.89 0.51 2.71
N MET A 80 -3.22 -0.02 3.74
CA MET A 80 -1.76 0.08 3.87
C MET A 80 -1.06 -0.60 2.69
N ASN A 81 -1.49 -1.79 2.30
CA ASN A 81 -0.94 -2.54 1.18
C ASN A 81 -1.22 -1.85 -0.15
N ALA A 82 -2.44 -1.37 -0.36
CA ALA A 82 -2.85 -0.63 -1.56
C ALA A 82 -2.04 0.67 -1.74
N ALA A 83 -1.96 1.48 -0.69
CA ALA A 83 -1.21 2.74 -0.71
C ALA A 83 0.29 2.50 -0.97
N GLN A 84 0.88 1.44 -0.39
CA GLN A 84 2.27 1.07 -0.65
C GLN A 84 2.47 0.60 -2.10
N ALA A 85 1.57 -0.20 -2.64
CA ALA A 85 1.61 -0.61 -4.04
C ALA A 85 1.56 0.60 -4.98
N CYS A 86 0.74 1.60 -4.67
CA CYS A 86 0.67 2.85 -5.44
C CYS A 86 1.95 3.69 -5.31
N SER A 87 2.48 3.87 -4.10
CA SER A 87 3.73 4.63 -3.91
C SER A 87 4.93 3.99 -4.63
N ASN A 88 4.98 2.67 -4.71
CA ASN A 88 6.02 1.92 -5.42
C ASN A 88 6.01 2.15 -6.93
N ARG A 89 4.88 2.58 -7.51
CA ARG A 89 4.79 2.97 -8.92
C ARG A 89 5.46 4.30 -9.21
N ARG A 90 5.69 5.13 -8.18
CA ARG A 90 6.39 6.41 -8.25
C ARG A 90 5.74 7.40 -9.23
N TYR A 91 4.42 7.38 -9.32
CA TYR A 91 3.67 8.37 -10.07
C TYR A 91 3.73 9.74 -9.38
N THR A 92 3.67 10.80 -10.17
CA THR A 92 3.71 12.19 -9.69
C THR A 92 2.34 12.86 -9.69
N TRP A 93 1.30 12.15 -10.14
CA TRP A 93 -0.11 12.58 -10.11
C TRP A 93 -1.00 11.35 -9.90
N HIS A 94 -2.24 11.60 -9.52
CA HIS A 94 -3.21 10.54 -9.28
C HIS A 94 -3.55 9.74 -10.54
N HIS A 95 -3.64 8.43 -10.39
CA HIS A 95 -4.09 7.47 -11.38
C HIS A 95 -5.25 6.67 -10.78
N ALA A 96 -6.46 7.26 -10.79
CA ALA A 96 -7.62 6.71 -10.10
C ALA A 96 -7.95 5.24 -10.44
N PRO A 97 -7.85 4.76 -11.70
CA PRO A 97 -8.05 3.35 -12.00
C PRO A 97 -7.06 2.44 -11.29
N GLU A 98 -5.78 2.81 -11.27
CA GLU A 98 -4.72 2.04 -10.61
C GLU A 98 -4.81 2.08 -9.10
N GLU A 99 -5.27 3.18 -8.52
CA GLU A 99 -5.52 3.30 -7.08
C GLU A 99 -6.68 2.40 -6.66
N SER A 100 -7.79 2.45 -7.40
CA SER A 100 -8.97 1.61 -7.15
C SER A 100 -8.67 0.12 -7.33
N GLN A 101 -7.90 -0.24 -8.37
CA GLN A 101 -7.48 -1.61 -8.58
C GLN A 101 -6.56 -2.09 -7.46
N ALA A 102 -5.62 -1.26 -7.00
CA ALA A 102 -4.72 -1.61 -5.89
C ALA A 102 -5.50 -1.85 -4.59
N ALA A 103 -6.54 -1.06 -4.32
CA ALA A 103 -7.41 -1.27 -3.17
C ALA A 103 -8.19 -2.59 -3.27
N ALA A 104 -8.76 -2.89 -4.44
CA ALA A 104 -9.45 -4.15 -4.70
C ALA A 104 -8.52 -5.37 -4.58
N ASP A 105 -7.34 -5.31 -5.19
CA ASP A 105 -6.32 -6.37 -5.12
C ASP A 105 -5.84 -6.63 -3.69
N ALA A 106 -5.82 -5.59 -2.85
CA ALA A 106 -5.49 -5.71 -1.43
C ALA A 106 -6.66 -6.18 -0.56
N GLY A 107 -7.85 -6.39 -1.14
CA GLY A 107 -9.04 -6.87 -0.46
C GLY A 107 -9.88 -5.78 0.22
N TYR A 108 -9.71 -4.51 -0.16
CA TYR A 108 -10.57 -3.42 0.32
C TYR A 108 -11.78 -3.23 -0.62
N PRO A 109 -13.01 -3.53 -0.17
CA PRO A 109 -14.16 -3.63 -1.07
C PRO A 109 -14.89 -2.30 -1.31
N TYR A 110 -14.58 -1.26 -0.52
CA TYR A 110 -15.31 0.00 -0.56
C TYR A 110 -14.55 1.08 -1.32
N GLY A 111 -15.20 2.21 -1.56
CA GLY A 111 -14.55 3.43 -2.04
C GLY A 111 -13.67 4.08 -0.97
N PHE A 112 -12.85 4.98 -1.38
CA PHE A 112 -11.92 5.70 -0.50
C PHE A 112 -11.58 7.07 -1.06
N GLY A 113 -11.15 7.98 -0.19
CA GLY A 113 -10.46 9.19 -0.59
C GLY A 113 -8.95 8.95 -0.66
N SER A 114 -8.25 9.64 -1.56
CA SER A 114 -6.81 9.51 -1.70
C SER A 114 -6.11 10.87 -1.76
N ASN A 115 -4.94 10.95 -1.14
CA ASN A 115 -3.99 12.06 -1.28
C ASN A 115 -2.64 11.53 -1.75
N LEU A 116 -2.03 12.25 -2.68
CA LEU A 116 -0.67 12.01 -3.15
C LEU A 116 0.18 13.26 -2.93
N THR A 117 1.41 13.07 -2.47
CA THR A 117 2.45 14.10 -2.53
C THR A 117 3.79 13.50 -2.91
N VAL A 118 4.55 14.23 -3.71
CA VAL A 118 5.90 13.88 -4.16
C VAL A 118 6.82 15.06 -3.93
N PHE A 119 8.00 14.80 -3.39
CA PHE A 119 8.98 15.86 -3.14
C PHE A 119 10.41 15.32 -3.14
N THR A 120 11.37 16.20 -3.44
CA THR A 120 12.80 15.90 -3.36
C THR A 120 13.28 15.85 -1.92
N GLY A 121 14.14 14.91 -1.60
CA GLY A 121 14.70 14.66 -0.27
C GLY A 121 13.95 13.60 0.51
N THR A 122 14.61 13.06 1.51
CA THR A 122 14.13 11.94 2.34
C THR A 122 13.96 12.30 3.80
N ALA A 123 14.55 13.42 4.22
CA ALA A 123 14.46 13.87 5.61
C ALA A 123 13.08 14.44 5.93
N ASP A 124 12.63 14.24 7.19
CA ASP A 124 11.37 14.75 7.73
C ASP A 124 10.15 14.40 6.85
N ALA A 125 10.21 13.24 6.19
CA ALA A 125 9.26 12.87 5.14
C ALA A 125 7.81 12.87 5.62
N ALA A 126 7.54 12.39 6.83
CA ALA A 126 6.19 12.36 7.39
C ALA A 126 5.62 13.77 7.60
N GLN A 127 6.39 14.64 8.25
CA GLN A 127 5.95 16.01 8.50
C GLN A 127 5.75 16.80 7.20
N ARG A 128 6.65 16.61 6.23
CA ARG A 128 6.54 17.27 4.92
C ARG A 128 5.31 16.81 4.14
N ALA A 129 5.05 15.50 4.12
CA ALA A 129 3.88 14.96 3.44
C ALA A 129 2.58 15.54 4.03
N VAL A 130 2.43 15.50 5.35
CA VAL A 130 1.23 16.00 6.02
C VAL A 130 1.10 17.53 5.87
N ASN A 131 2.19 18.30 5.97
CA ASN A 131 2.17 19.72 5.72
C ASN A 131 1.73 20.07 4.29
N ASN A 132 2.19 19.33 3.28
CA ASN A 132 1.78 19.52 1.90
C ASN A 132 0.27 19.32 1.74
N TRP A 133 -0.30 18.31 2.39
CA TRP A 133 -1.74 18.05 2.34
C TRP A 133 -2.55 19.08 3.15
N ILE A 134 -2.07 19.52 4.31
CA ILE A 134 -2.73 20.58 5.10
C ILE A 134 -2.81 21.90 4.30
N ASN A 135 -1.76 22.23 3.56
CA ASN A 135 -1.68 23.47 2.78
C ASN A 135 -2.41 23.40 1.43
N SER A 136 -3.08 22.30 1.12
CA SER A 136 -3.87 22.10 -0.10
C SER A 136 -5.32 21.82 0.26
N PRO A 137 -6.26 22.73 -0.04
CA PRO A 137 -7.65 22.62 0.44
C PRO A 137 -8.31 21.27 0.15
N GLY A 138 -8.23 20.76 -1.09
CA GLY A 138 -8.84 19.48 -1.43
C GLY A 138 -8.19 18.28 -0.73
N HIS A 139 -6.86 18.29 -0.53
CA HIS A 139 -6.18 17.26 0.24
C HIS A 139 -6.52 17.36 1.74
N PHE A 140 -6.64 18.57 2.27
CA PHE A 140 -7.03 18.78 3.65
C PHE A 140 -8.45 18.26 3.91
N GLU A 141 -9.41 18.61 3.04
CA GLU A 141 -10.79 18.08 3.11
C GLU A 141 -10.82 16.55 3.11
N THR A 142 -10.01 15.91 2.27
CA THR A 142 -9.90 14.43 2.25
C THR A 142 -9.35 13.90 3.58
N MET A 143 -8.36 14.56 4.17
CA MET A 143 -7.78 14.12 5.46
C MET A 143 -8.78 14.17 6.61
N ILE A 144 -9.65 15.18 6.64
CA ILE A 144 -10.61 15.41 7.73
C ILE A 144 -12.03 14.98 7.40
N ASP A 145 -12.25 14.26 6.31
CA ASP A 145 -13.59 13.78 5.94
C ASP A 145 -14.19 12.91 7.06
N PRO A 146 -15.31 13.34 7.67
CA PRO A 146 -15.93 12.61 8.78
C PRO A 146 -16.60 11.30 8.36
N ARG A 147 -16.77 11.06 7.06
CA ARG A 147 -17.35 9.83 6.53
C ARG A 147 -16.38 8.66 6.53
N CYS A 148 -15.08 8.94 6.70
CA CYS A 148 -14.05 7.92 6.70
C CYS A 148 -13.99 7.16 8.02
N ASP A 149 -13.68 5.85 7.95
CA ASP A 149 -13.63 4.94 9.10
C ASP A 149 -12.27 4.23 9.28
N CYS A 150 -11.38 4.30 8.30
CA CYS A 150 -10.05 3.69 8.39
C CYS A 150 -9.04 4.40 7.48
N ILE A 151 -7.76 4.11 7.68
CA ILE A 151 -6.65 4.75 6.96
C ILE A 151 -5.58 3.74 6.56
N GLY A 152 -4.96 3.98 5.40
CA GLY A 152 -3.73 3.35 4.99
C GLY A 152 -2.78 4.36 4.33
N VAL A 153 -1.48 4.17 4.54
CA VAL A 153 -0.43 5.05 4.01
C VAL A 153 0.64 4.22 3.32
N GLY A 154 1.14 4.69 2.19
CA GLY A 154 2.28 4.14 1.48
C GLY A 154 3.37 5.18 1.30
N VAL A 155 4.63 4.77 1.48
CA VAL A 155 5.79 5.64 1.29
C VAL A 155 6.88 4.89 0.55
N THR A 156 7.37 5.49 -0.52
CA THR A 156 8.53 5.00 -1.26
C THR A 156 9.54 6.13 -1.36
N GLN A 157 10.78 5.84 -0.97
CA GLN A 157 11.92 6.73 -1.16
C GLN A 157 12.84 6.13 -2.22
N TYR A 158 13.03 6.82 -3.32
CA TYR A 158 13.81 6.35 -4.44
C TYR A 158 14.53 7.50 -5.13
N ASP A 159 15.83 7.35 -5.37
CA ASP A 159 16.68 8.34 -6.04
C ASP A 159 16.55 9.75 -5.47
N GLY A 160 16.55 9.86 -4.14
CA GLY A 160 16.42 11.14 -3.44
C GLY A 160 15.04 11.79 -3.52
N ILE A 161 14.03 11.07 -4.02
CA ILE A 161 12.64 11.53 -4.11
C ILE A 161 11.78 10.69 -3.16
N THR A 162 10.85 11.35 -2.48
CA THR A 162 9.86 10.70 -1.61
C THR A 162 8.48 10.79 -2.26
N TYR A 163 7.81 9.64 -2.32
CA TYR A 163 6.45 9.45 -2.83
C TYR A 163 5.56 9.00 -1.68
N CYS A 164 4.53 9.76 -1.34
CA CYS A 164 3.62 9.43 -0.26
C CYS A 164 2.19 9.36 -0.77
N TYR A 165 1.51 8.27 -0.44
CA TYR A 165 0.07 8.07 -0.63
C TYR A 165 -0.64 7.94 0.71
N MET A 166 -1.82 8.52 0.82
CA MET A 166 -2.77 8.30 1.90
C MET A 166 -4.09 7.83 1.29
N PHE A 167 -4.64 6.74 1.79
CA PHE A 167 -6.01 6.31 1.50
C PHE A 167 -6.84 6.35 2.77
N VAL A 168 -8.02 6.94 2.71
CA VAL A 168 -9.00 6.97 3.79
C VAL A 168 -10.28 6.30 3.32
N GLY A 169 -10.66 5.21 3.99
CA GLY A 169 -11.76 4.36 3.58
C GLY A 169 -13.12 4.99 3.88
N ILE A 170 -14.05 4.89 2.94
CA ILE A 170 -15.42 5.37 3.06
C ILE A 170 -16.36 4.16 3.08
N PRO A 171 -16.86 3.74 4.27
CA PRO A 171 -17.72 2.59 4.37
C PRO A 171 -19.03 2.81 3.60
N ASN A 172 -19.62 1.70 3.10
CA ASN A 172 -20.86 1.71 2.32
C ASN A 172 -20.81 2.47 0.98
N SER A 173 -19.63 2.86 0.54
CA SER A 173 -19.38 3.34 -0.82
C SER A 173 -18.98 2.18 -1.73
N VAL A 174 -18.87 2.42 -3.03
CA VAL A 174 -18.58 1.36 -4.01
C VAL A 174 -17.19 1.58 -4.59
N ASN A 175 -16.37 0.54 -4.54
CA ASN A 175 -15.21 0.43 -5.41
C ASN A 175 -15.57 -0.44 -6.61
N PHE A 176 -15.65 0.14 -7.80
CA PHE A 176 -16.05 -0.55 -9.02
C PHE A 176 -15.04 -1.59 -9.53
N TYR A 177 -13.88 -1.71 -8.88
CA TYR A 177 -12.83 -2.69 -9.20
C TYR A 177 -12.78 -3.85 -8.18
N ALA A 178 -13.56 -3.80 -7.10
CA ALA A 178 -13.62 -4.83 -6.06
C ALA A 178 -14.59 -5.95 -6.38
#